data_a395c546c7d95fcae70c65f9eb3bb3c7
#
_entry.id   a395c546c7d95fcae70c65f9eb3bb3c7
#
_cell.length_a   1.000
_cell.length_b   1.000
_cell.length_c   1.000
_cell.angle_alpha   90.00
_cell.angle_beta   90.00
_cell.angle_gamma   90.00
#
_symmetry.space_group_name_H-M   'P 1'
#
loop_
_entity.id
_entity.type
_entity.pdbx_description
1 polymer ?
#
loop_
_entity_poly.entity_id
_entity_poly.type
_entity_poly.pdbx_seq_one_letter_code
_entity_poly.pdbx_strand_id
1 'polypeptide(L)'
;SRGCYFRCAFCLSSLETDVRFADMEKVRQDFLRFAQMGVKVVKLVDRSFNCNLPRALELLEVIRELPGSTVFHCEINPELVNEDFIKALEGLEDRLQFEVGIQSTNTKTLREISRTPDVKRALEGIELLKTTGIKLHVDLIAGLPHEDLESFGHSFDDVYSLYPEEIQLGFLKLLKGTRLRKDAHKYGIVYRSKPPYEILYNKDISYRELCILSGIA
;
A
#
# COMPACT_ATOMS: atom_id res chain seq x y z
N SER A 1 -11.72 5.28 -7.27
CA SER A 1 -12.68 5.26 -6.14
C SER A 1 -12.31 6.24 -5.06
N ARG A 2 -13.19 6.42 -4.07
CA ARG A 2 -12.95 7.11 -2.80
C ARG A 2 -13.40 6.23 -1.64
N GLY A 3 -12.68 6.30 -0.50
CA GLY A 3 -12.87 5.42 0.64
C GLY A 3 -12.03 4.16 0.53
N CYS A 4 -12.08 3.34 1.57
CA CYS A 4 -11.36 2.06 1.64
C CYS A 4 -12.16 1.08 2.50
N TYR A 5 -12.22 -0.19 2.11
CA TYR A 5 -12.86 -1.24 2.91
C TYR A 5 -12.08 -1.55 4.19
N PHE A 6 -10.77 -1.26 4.20
CA PHE A 6 -9.91 -1.51 5.35
C PHE A 6 -9.96 -0.36 6.36
N ARG A 7 -9.80 -0.71 7.63
CA ARG A 7 -9.91 0.22 8.77
C ARG A 7 -8.56 0.41 9.46
N CYS A 8 -7.48 0.52 8.68
CA CYS A 8 -6.14 0.70 9.22
C CYS A 8 -6.08 1.88 10.17
N ALA A 9 -5.59 1.64 11.41
CA ALA A 9 -5.66 2.60 12.50
C ALA A 9 -4.91 3.91 12.26
N PHE A 10 -3.90 3.89 11.39
CA PHE A 10 -3.05 5.05 11.04
C PHE A 10 -3.54 5.82 9.80
N CYS A 11 -4.45 5.22 8.99
CA CYS A 11 -4.81 5.74 7.67
C CYS A 11 -6.01 6.68 7.71
N LEU A 12 -5.95 7.80 6.96
CA LEU A 12 -7.08 8.72 6.82
C LEU A 12 -8.28 8.10 6.11
N SER A 13 -8.05 7.16 5.20
CA SER A 13 -9.12 6.49 4.48
C SER A 13 -10.01 5.63 5.37
N SER A 14 -9.55 5.30 6.59
CA SER A 14 -10.37 4.62 7.61
C SER A 14 -11.47 5.50 8.21
N LEU A 15 -11.42 6.81 7.98
CA LEU A 15 -12.42 7.78 8.46
C LEU A 15 -13.68 7.81 7.57
N GLU A 16 -13.56 7.36 6.32
CA GLU A 16 -14.71 7.20 5.42
C GLU A 16 -15.26 5.77 5.57
N THR A 17 -16.59 5.64 5.67
CA THR A 17 -17.24 4.35 5.93
C THR A 17 -17.55 3.59 4.66
N ASP A 18 -17.76 4.32 3.55
CA ASP A 18 -18.24 3.76 2.30
C ASP A 18 -17.22 3.94 1.18
N VAL A 19 -17.08 2.91 0.36
CA VAL A 19 -16.30 3.01 -0.88
C VAL A 19 -17.24 3.45 -2.00
N ARG A 20 -16.90 4.57 -2.61
CA ARG A 20 -17.67 5.16 -3.72
C ARG A 20 -16.87 5.02 -5.01
N PHE A 21 -17.43 4.33 -5.97
CA PHE A 21 -16.82 4.14 -7.29
C PHE A 21 -17.28 5.22 -8.26
N ALA A 22 -16.36 5.66 -9.11
CA ALA A 22 -16.70 6.46 -10.27
C ALA A 22 -17.45 5.58 -11.31
N ASP A 23 -18.28 6.20 -12.11
CA ASP A 23 -18.94 5.55 -13.24
C ASP A 23 -17.90 4.98 -14.23
N MET A 24 -18.12 3.76 -14.71
CA MET A 24 -17.14 3.06 -15.56
C MET A 24 -16.98 3.69 -16.93
N GLU A 25 -18.07 4.15 -17.53
CA GLU A 25 -18.00 4.82 -18.82
C GLU A 25 -17.17 6.10 -18.75
N LYS A 26 -17.36 6.88 -17.66
CA LYS A 26 -16.55 8.06 -17.39
C LYS A 26 -15.06 7.70 -17.21
N VAL A 27 -14.77 6.64 -16.48
CA VAL A 27 -13.37 6.19 -16.25
C VAL A 27 -12.73 5.76 -17.57
N ARG A 28 -13.45 5.03 -18.42
CA ARG A 28 -13.00 4.62 -19.76
C ARG A 28 -12.65 5.84 -20.63
N GLN A 29 -13.51 6.84 -20.64
CA GLN A 29 -13.29 8.09 -21.39
C GLN A 29 -12.09 8.87 -20.85
N ASP A 30 -11.95 9.00 -19.53
CA ASP A 30 -10.82 9.70 -18.89
C ASP A 30 -9.48 8.97 -19.20
N PHE A 31 -9.45 7.64 -19.13
CA PHE A 31 -8.25 6.85 -19.44
C PHE A 31 -7.86 6.98 -20.92
N LEU A 32 -8.83 6.88 -21.83
CA LEU A 32 -8.60 7.06 -23.25
C LEU A 32 -8.04 8.47 -23.55
N ARG A 33 -8.60 9.49 -22.91
CA ARG A 33 -8.10 10.87 -23.04
C ARG A 33 -6.65 11.00 -22.56
N PHE A 34 -6.28 10.42 -21.42
CA PHE A 34 -4.90 10.45 -20.93
C PHE A 34 -3.95 9.73 -21.88
N ALA A 35 -4.33 8.57 -22.40
CA ALA A 35 -3.55 7.83 -23.37
C ALA A 35 -3.33 8.63 -24.68
N GLN A 36 -4.39 9.25 -25.21
CA GLN A 36 -4.31 10.10 -26.41
C GLN A 36 -3.45 11.36 -26.21
N MET A 37 -3.42 11.90 -25.00
CA MET A 37 -2.56 13.04 -24.65
C MET A 37 -1.09 12.64 -24.43
N GLY A 38 -0.77 11.35 -24.48
CA GLY A 38 0.59 10.84 -24.25
C GLY A 38 1.04 10.99 -22.79
N VAL A 39 0.11 10.97 -21.82
CA VAL A 39 0.46 10.99 -20.39
C VAL A 39 1.30 9.76 -20.06
N LYS A 40 2.49 9.97 -19.48
CA LYS A 40 3.41 8.88 -19.19
C LYS A 40 2.91 7.97 -18.07
N VAL A 41 2.44 8.58 -16.96
CA VAL A 41 1.98 7.85 -15.77
C VAL A 41 0.68 8.43 -15.25
N VAL A 42 -0.30 7.57 -15.00
CA VAL A 42 -1.57 7.89 -14.32
C VAL A 42 -1.58 7.18 -12.97
N LYS A 43 -1.52 7.93 -11.87
CA LYS A 43 -1.67 7.37 -10.52
C LYS A 43 -3.14 7.30 -10.14
N LEU A 44 -3.64 6.09 -9.90
CA LEU A 44 -5.00 5.89 -9.39
C LEU A 44 -5.05 6.23 -7.90
N VAL A 45 -6.12 6.87 -7.48
CA VAL A 45 -6.33 7.25 -6.06
C VAL A 45 -7.12 6.20 -5.27
N ASP A 46 -7.33 5.05 -5.87
CA ASP A 46 -7.93 3.89 -5.21
C ASP A 46 -6.97 3.37 -4.15
N ARG A 47 -7.44 3.27 -2.90
CA ARG A 47 -6.64 2.84 -1.75
C ARG A 47 -6.44 1.33 -1.64
N SER A 48 -7.04 0.59 -2.53
CA SER A 48 -6.85 -0.84 -2.75
C SER A 48 -7.58 -1.18 -4.06
N PHE A 49 -6.86 -1.14 -5.16
CA PHE A 49 -7.39 -1.34 -6.51
C PHE A 49 -8.10 -2.69 -6.65
N ASN A 50 -7.54 -3.74 -6.05
CA ASN A 50 -8.04 -5.11 -6.11
C ASN A 50 -9.10 -5.47 -5.05
N CYS A 51 -9.61 -4.50 -4.28
CA CYS A 51 -10.62 -4.78 -3.24
C CYS A 51 -12.01 -5.13 -3.81
N ASN A 52 -12.28 -4.75 -5.04
CA ASN A 52 -13.47 -5.17 -5.80
C ASN A 52 -12.99 -5.84 -7.07
N LEU A 53 -12.84 -7.18 -7.02
CA LEU A 53 -12.24 -7.94 -8.10
C LEU A 53 -12.97 -7.76 -9.44
N PRO A 54 -14.31 -7.86 -9.56
CA PRO A 54 -14.98 -7.66 -10.85
C PRO A 54 -14.66 -6.31 -11.48
N ARG A 55 -14.64 -5.23 -10.68
CA ARG A 55 -14.29 -3.90 -11.16
C ARG A 55 -12.83 -3.79 -11.55
N ALA A 56 -11.92 -4.39 -10.78
CA ALA A 56 -10.50 -4.40 -11.11
C ALA A 56 -10.25 -5.08 -12.47
N LEU A 57 -10.89 -6.24 -12.70
CA LEU A 57 -10.80 -6.96 -13.97
C LEU A 57 -11.30 -6.10 -15.14
N GLU A 58 -12.46 -5.45 -14.98
CA GLU A 58 -12.99 -4.54 -16.00
C GLU A 58 -12.04 -3.37 -16.32
N LEU A 59 -11.41 -2.79 -15.28
CA LEU A 59 -10.43 -1.71 -15.46
C LEU A 59 -9.15 -2.20 -16.16
N LEU A 60 -8.70 -3.42 -15.89
CA LEU A 60 -7.54 -4.02 -16.56
C LEU A 60 -7.83 -4.24 -18.05
N GLU A 61 -9.04 -4.69 -18.42
CA GLU A 61 -9.45 -4.78 -19.83
C GLU A 61 -9.47 -3.39 -20.51
N VAL A 62 -10.00 -2.37 -19.82
CA VAL A 62 -9.94 -1.00 -20.33
C VAL A 62 -8.49 -0.59 -20.61
N ILE A 63 -7.57 -0.83 -19.67
CA ILE A 63 -6.14 -0.48 -19.82
C ILE A 63 -5.51 -1.22 -21.01
N ARG A 64 -5.87 -2.50 -21.22
CA ARG A 64 -5.39 -3.34 -22.32
C ARG A 64 -5.76 -2.78 -23.68
N GLU A 65 -6.97 -2.25 -23.81
CA GLU A 65 -7.50 -1.67 -25.07
C GLU A 65 -6.96 -0.28 -25.39
N LEU A 66 -6.30 0.42 -24.43
CA LEU A 66 -5.85 1.79 -24.63
C LEU A 66 -4.66 1.89 -25.59
N PRO A 67 -4.62 2.89 -26.47
CA PRO A 67 -3.47 3.16 -27.33
C PRO A 67 -2.28 3.70 -26.51
N GLY A 68 -1.08 3.57 -27.09
CA GLY A 68 0.14 4.15 -26.53
C GLY A 68 0.72 3.36 -25.37
N SER A 69 1.55 4.02 -24.55
CA SER A 69 2.37 3.40 -23.49
C SER A 69 2.15 4.02 -22.11
N THR A 70 0.98 4.60 -21.85
CA THR A 70 0.63 5.14 -20.53
C THR A 70 0.69 4.05 -19.47
N VAL A 71 1.45 4.27 -18.41
CA VAL A 71 1.54 3.38 -17.25
C VAL A 71 0.53 3.78 -16.19
N PHE A 72 -0.18 2.80 -15.63
CA PHE A 72 -1.13 3.01 -14.54
C PHE A 72 -0.51 2.51 -13.23
N HIS A 73 -0.35 3.41 -12.28
CA HIS A 73 0.15 3.10 -10.94
C HIS A 73 -1.04 2.88 -10.01
N CYS A 74 -1.10 1.69 -9.37
CA CYS A 74 -2.21 1.25 -8.53
C CYS A 74 -1.72 0.80 -7.15
N GLU A 75 -2.38 1.26 -6.08
CA GLU A 75 -2.20 0.70 -4.74
C GLU A 75 -3.01 -0.61 -4.63
N ILE A 76 -2.39 -1.71 -4.22
CA ILE A 76 -3.05 -3.01 -4.07
C ILE A 76 -2.83 -3.61 -2.67
N ASN A 77 -3.73 -4.51 -2.29
CA ASN A 77 -3.61 -5.32 -1.10
C ASN A 77 -3.14 -6.74 -1.50
N PRO A 78 -1.97 -7.19 -1.05
CA PRO A 78 -1.42 -8.48 -1.47
C PRO A 78 -2.25 -9.67 -1.00
N GLU A 79 -2.95 -9.59 0.13
CA GLU A 79 -3.80 -10.66 0.66
C GLU A 79 -5.00 -10.99 -0.25
N LEU A 80 -5.38 -10.05 -1.14
CA LEU A 80 -6.50 -10.21 -2.08
C LEU A 80 -6.06 -10.71 -3.47
N VAL A 81 -4.77 -10.94 -3.68
CA VAL A 81 -4.26 -11.49 -4.93
C VAL A 81 -4.68 -12.94 -5.07
N ASN A 82 -5.21 -13.30 -6.24
CA ASN A 82 -5.62 -14.66 -6.58
C ASN A 82 -5.32 -14.96 -8.06
N GLU A 83 -5.55 -16.20 -8.47
CA GLU A 83 -5.26 -16.66 -9.83
C GLU A 83 -6.01 -15.87 -10.91
N ASP A 84 -7.26 -15.49 -10.67
CA ASP A 84 -8.06 -14.72 -11.63
C ASP A 84 -7.48 -13.33 -11.86
N PHE A 85 -7.01 -12.68 -10.76
CA PHE A 85 -6.33 -11.40 -10.83
C PHE A 85 -5.00 -11.52 -11.59
N ILE A 86 -4.19 -12.55 -11.30
CA ILE A 86 -2.92 -12.79 -12.00
C ILE A 86 -3.13 -13.01 -13.50
N LYS A 87 -4.09 -13.85 -13.90
CA LYS A 87 -4.43 -14.06 -15.31
C LYS A 87 -4.83 -12.78 -16.04
N ALA A 88 -5.57 -11.91 -15.36
CA ALA A 88 -5.97 -10.63 -15.94
C ALA A 88 -4.81 -9.65 -16.12
N LEU A 89 -3.66 -9.89 -15.50
CA LEU A 89 -2.45 -9.05 -15.65
C LEU A 89 -1.60 -9.44 -16.86
N GLU A 90 -1.80 -10.60 -17.47
CA GLU A 90 -1.03 -11.06 -18.63
C GLU A 90 -1.04 -10.03 -19.77
N GLY A 91 0.16 -9.68 -20.28
CA GLY A 91 0.35 -8.69 -21.34
C GLY A 91 0.16 -7.23 -20.91
N LEU A 92 0.18 -6.95 -19.60
CA LEU A 92 0.13 -5.61 -19.03
C LEU A 92 1.41 -5.20 -18.27
N GLU A 93 2.50 -5.94 -18.45
CA GLU A 93 3.76 -5.77 -17.72
C GLU A 93 4.32 -4.34 -17.86
N ASP A 94 4.26 -3.78 -19.07
CA ASP A 94 4.71 -2.42 -19.37
C ASP A 94 3.65 -1.34 -19.16
N ARG A 95 2.44 -1.72 -18.75
CA ARG A 95 1.29 -0.81 -18.58
C ARG A 95 0.91 -0.59 -17.13
N LEU A 96 1.45 -1.38 -16.21
CA LEU A 96 1.11 -1.35 -14.78
C LEU A 96 2.36 -1.19 -13.91
N GLN A 97 2.12 -0.59 -12.75
CA GLN A 97 3.04 -0.53 -11.62
C GLN A 97 2.21 -0.63 -10.35
N PHE A 98 2.63 -1.49 -9.42
CA PHE A 98 1.90 -1.70 -8.17
C PHE A 98 2.66 -1.17 -6.96
N GLU A 99 1.95 -0.45 -6.11
CA GLU A 99 2.36 -0.10 -4.76
C GLU A 99 1.66 -1.07 -3.80
N VAL A 100 2.44 -1.88 -3.11
CA VAL A 100 1.96 -3.01 -2.29
C VAL A 100 2.17 -2.70 -0.82
N GLY A 101 1.11 -2.30 -0.15
CA GLY A 101 1.20 -1.97 1.26
C GLY A 101 1.15 -3.21 2.15
N ILE A 102 2.29 -3.77 2.56
CA ILE A 102 2.36 -4.82 3.60
C ILE A 102 2.48 -4.21 5.01
N GLN A 103 3.23 -3.12 5.13
CA GLN A 103 3.47 -2.29 6.31
C GLN A 103 4.39 -2.93 7.36
N SER A 104 4.22 -4.21 7.69
CA SER A 104 4.96 -5.00 8.66
C SER A 104 4.64 -6.48 8.45
N THR A 105 5.52 -7.39 8.89
CA THR A 105 5.24 -8.83 9.01
C THR A 105 5.05 -9.27 10.47
N ASN A 106 5.14 -8.33 11.42
CA ASN A 106 4.83 -8.60 12.82
C ASN A 106 3.32 -8.72 13.03
N THR A 107 2.85 -9.95 13.31
CA THR A 107 1.41 -10.23 13.45
C THR A 107 0.74 -9.46 14.60
N LYS A 108 1.48 -9.13 15.68
CA LYS A 108 0.98 -8.34 16.81
C LYS A 108 0.76 -6.89 16.38
N THR A 109 1.72 -6.33 15.64
CA THR A 109 1.64 -4.99 15.04
C THR A 109 0.46 -4.91 14.08
N LEU A 110 0.32 -5.87 13.14
CA LEU A 110 -0.77 -5.89 12.17
C LEU A 110 -2.15 -5.91 12.84
N ARG A 111 -2.35 -6.74 13.87
CA ARG A 111 -3.61 -6.75 14.64
C ARG A 111 -3.90 -5.40 15.29
N GLU A 112 -2.89 -4.78 15.90
CA GLU A 112 -3.06 -3.50 16.60
C GLU A 112 -3.43 -2.36 15.64
N ILE A 113 -2.85 -2.34 14.46
CA ILE A 113 -3.18 -1.34 13.43
C ILE A 113 -4.41 -1.71 12.59
N SER A 114 -5.16 -2.75 12.97
CA SER A 114 -6.36 -3.23 12.25
C SER A 114 -6.09 -3.65 10.81
N ARG A 115 -4.99 -4.34 10.59
CA ARG A 115 -4.71 -5.08 9.36
C ARG A 115 -4.87 -6.58 9.59
N THR A 116 -5.08 -7.31 8.50
CA THR A 116 -5.12 -8.77 8.54
C THR A 116 -3.75 -9.30 8.97
N PRO A 117 -3.69 -10.16 10.00
CA PRO A 117 -2.41 -10.69 10.48
C PRO A 117 -1.96 -11.94 9.70
N ASP A 118 -2.48 -12.18 8.51
CA ASP A 118 -2.10 -13.31 7.65
C ASP A 118 -0.90 -12.93 6.78
N VAL A 119 0.27 -12.89 7.43
CA VAL A 119 1.55 -12.56 6.79
C VAL A 119 1.87 -13.53 5.67
N LYS A 120 1.64 -14.83 5.88
CA LYS A 120 1.90 -15.87 4.88
C LYS A 120 1.14 -15.56 3.58
N ARG A 121 -0.16 -15.28 3.69
CA ARG A 121 -1.00 -14.95 2.55
C ARG A 121 -0.55 -13.66 1.84
N ALA A 122 -0.08 -12.67 2.60
CA ALA A 122 0.44 -11.42 2.02
C ALA A 122 1.73 -11.65 1.23
N LEU A 123 2.68 -12.42 1.77
CA LEU A 123 3.92 -12.76 1.09
C LEU A 123 3.68 -13.62 -0.16
N GLU A 124 2.83 -14.66 -0.07
CA GLU A 124 2.39 -15.46 -1.22
C GLU A 124 1.77 -14.58 -2.32
N GLY A 125 0.97 -13.58 -1.95
CA GLY A 125 0.40 -12.64 -2.91
C GLY A 125 1.45 -11.79 -3.63
N ILE A 126 2.50 -11.37 -2.92
CA ILE A 126 3.64 -10.65 -3.54
C ILE A 126 4.43 -11.58 -4.46
N GLU A 127 4.69 -12.83 -4.04
CA GLU A 127 5.34 -13.83 -4.88
C GLU A 127 4.58 -14.07 -6.19
N LEU A 128 3.27 -14.23 -6.12
CA LEU A 128 2.41 -14.37 -7.30
C LEU A 128 2.50 -13.15 -8.22
N LEU A 129 2.46 -11.93 -7.66
CA LEU A 129 2.60 -10.70 -8.46
C LEU A 129 3.96 -10.62 -9.16
N LYS A 130 5.03 -11.07 -8.54
CA LYS A 130 6.36 -11.08 -9.17
C LYS A 130 6.41 -11.96 -10.42
N THR A 131 5.62 -13.03 -10.48
CA THR A 131 5.58 -13.89 -11.69
C THR A 131 5.05 -13.15 -12.91
N THR A 132 4.38 -12.01 -12.74
CA THR A 132 3.81 -11.21 -13.83
C THR A 132 4.82 -10.29 -14.52
N GLY A 133 5.99 -10.03 -13.92
CA GLY A 133 6.97 -9.06 -14.42
C GLY A 133 6.58 -7.59 -14.24
N ILE A 134 5.42 -7.30 -13.63
CA ILE A 134 4.98 -5.93 -13.30
C ILE A 134 5.87 -5.40 -12.17
N LYS A 135 6.28 -4.13 -12.27
CA LYS A 135 7.09 -3.47 -11.25
C LYS A 135 6.34 -3.35 -9.93
N LEU A 136 6.97 -3.82 -8.85
CA LEU A 136 6.42 -3.80 -7.50
C LEU A 136 7.21 -2.84 -6.59
N HIS A 137 6.50 -1.89 -5.99
CA HIS A 137 6.98 -1.13 -4.83
C HIS A 137 6.31 -1.69 -3.59
N VAL A 138 7.08 -2.16 -2.62
CA VAL A 138 6.54 -2.74 -1.39
C VAL A 138 6.78 -1.82 -0.22
N ASP A 139 5.71 -1.47 0.50
CA ASP A 139 5.77 -0.48 1.59
C ASP A 139 5.89 -1.13 2.96
N LEU A 140 6.87 -0.66 3.73
CA LEU A 140 7.02 -0.90 5.17
C LEU A 140 6.89 0.41 5.94
N ILE A 141 6.38 0.37 7.17
CA ILE A 141 6.26 1.54 8.05
C ILE A 141 7.00 1.31 9.36
N ALA A 142 8.08 2.04 9.57
CA ALA A 142 8.80 2.06 10.84
C ALA A 142 8.05 2.87 11.91
N GLY A 143 8.12 2.41 13.17
CA GLY A 143 7.54 3.09 14.31
C GLY A 143 6.08 2.70 14.62
N LEU A 144 5.58 1.64 14.04
CA LEU A 144 4.28 1.06 14.41
C LEU A 144 4.31 0.51 15.85
N PRO A 145 3.16 0.45 16.56
CA PRO A 145 3.10 -0.17 17.89
C PRO A 145 3.52 -1.64 17.87
N HIS A 146 4.18 -2.08 18.93
CA HIS A 146 4.67 -3.46 19.14
C HIS A 146 5.76 -3.92 18.17
N GLU A 147 6.46 -2.98 17.55
CA GLU A 147 7.55 -3.23 16.62
C GLU A 147 8.78 -2.44 17.05
N ASP A 148 9.79 -3.14 17.55
CA ASP A 148 11.12 -2.62 17.84
C ASP A 148 12.05 -2.74 16.62
N LEU A 149 13.29 -2.31 16.75
CA LEU A 149 14.26 -2.34 15.64
C LEU A 149 14.51 -3.77 15.13
N GLU A 150 14.55 -4.76 16.02
CA GLU A 150 14.80 -6.16 15.65
C GLU A 150 13.62 -6.74 14.86
N SER A 151 12.39 -6.58 15.36
CA SER A 151 11.18 -7.06 14.68
C SER A 151 10.91 -6.32 13.37
N PHE A 152 11.28 -5.02 13.29
CA PHE A 152 11.25 -4.29 12.03
C PHE A 152 12.29 -4.85 11.03
N GLY A 153 13.50 -5.19 11.51
CA GLY A 153 14.52 -5.87 10.73
C GLY A 153 14.00 -7.18 10.12
N HIS A 154 13.29 -7.99 10.89
CA HIS A 154 12.65 -9.20 10.36
C HIS A 154 11.60 -8.87 9.27
N SER A 155 10.76 -7.85 9.48
CA SER A 155 9.80 -7.42 8.46
C SER A 155 10.50 -6.97 7.17
N PHE A 156 11.64 -6.29 7.30
CA PHE A 156 12.45 -5.87 6.16
C PHE A 156 13.05 -7.08 5.43
N ASP A 157 13.63 -8.03 6.17
CA ASP A 157 14.27 -9.23 5.59
C ASP A 157 13.23 -10.12 4.87
N ASP A 158 12.03 -10.29 5.44
CA ASP A 158 10.93 -11.01 4.82
C ASP A 158 10.59 -10.41 3.43
N VAL A 159 10.44 -9.08 3.36
CA VAL A 159 10.13 -8.38 2.11
C VAL A 159 11.33 -8.38 1.16
N TYR A 160 12.54 -8.14 1.69
CA TYR A 160 13.76 -8.11 0.89
C TYR A 160 14.04 -9.46 0.22
N SER A 161 13.75 -10.56 0.90
CA SER A 161 13.92 -11.93 0.36
C SER A 161 13.07 -12.20 -0.89
N LEU A 162 12.01 -11.41 -1.10
CA LEU A 162 11.15 -11.48 -2.29
C LEU A 162 11.73 -10.72 -3.48
N TYR A 163 12.80 -9.95 -3.30
CA TYR A 163 13.44 -9.14 -4.36
C TYR A 163 12.46 -8.27 -5.16
N PRO A 164 11.65 -7.41 -4.53
CA PRO A 164 10.86 -6.43 -5.28
C PRO A 164 11.77 -5.40 -5.96
N GLU A 165 11.25 -4.67 -6.96
CA GLU A 165 12.02 -3.61 -7.62
C GLU A 165 12.32 -2.45 -6.69
N GLU A 166 11.45 -2.18 -5.72
CA GLU A 166 11.63 -1.12 -4.72
C GLU A 166 11.01 -1.51 -3.39
N ILE A 167 11.71 -1.24 -2.30
CA ILE A 167 11.14 -1.26 -0.94
C ILE A 167 11.05 0.18 -0.47
N GLN A 168 9.85 0.66 -0.22
CA GLN A 168 9.63 1.99 0.34
C GLN A 168 9.58 1.91 1.86
N LEU A 169 10.61 2.45 2.50
CA LEU A 169 10.68 2.58 3.95
C LEU A 169 9.99 3.88 4.38
N GLY A 170 8.77 3.76 4.86
CA GLY A 170 8.01 4.87 5.42
C GLY A 170 8.16 4.98 6.94
N PHE A 171 7.88 6.18 7.49
CA PHE A 171 7.82 6.43 8.93
C PHE A 171 6.40 6.76 9.34
N LEU A 172 5.96 6.21 10.49
CA LEU A 172 4.62 6.42 10.99
C LEU A 172 4.28 7.91 11.12
N LYS A 173 3.16 8.31 10.56
CA LYS A 173 2.61 9.67 10.67
C LYS A 173 1.30 9.65 11.44
N LEU A 174 1.22 10.41 12.52
CA LEU A 174 0.04 10.48 13.39
C LEU A 174 -0.98 11.48 12.81
N LEU A 175 -1.64 11.07 11.73
CA LEU A 175 -2.56 11.93 10.98
C LEU A 175 -3.81 12.28 11.79
N LYS A 176 -4.28 13.53 11.67
CA LYS A 176 -5.44 14.04 12.44
C LYS A 176 -6.69 13.22 12.16
N GLY A 177 -7.43 12.86 13.22
CA GLY A 177 -8.66 12.09 13.13
C GLY A 177 -8.46 10.56 13.22
N THR A 178 -7.29 10.03 12.91
CA THR A 178 -7.03 8.59 12.94
C THR A 178 -7.13 8.01 14.35
N ARG A 179 -7.50 6.72 14.44
CA ARG A 179 -7.59 5.99 15.72
C ARG A 179 -6.22 5.94 16.40
N LEU A 180 -5.16 5.64 15.66
CA LEU A 180 -3.82 5.54 16.22
C LEU A 180 -3.33 6.86 16.83
N ARG A 181 -3.71 8.01 16.25
CA ARG A 181 -3.40 9.31 16.85
C ARG A 181 -4.16 9.54 18.16
N LYS A 182 -5.43 9.14 18.24
CA LYS A 182 -6.23 9.23 19.49
C LYS A 182 -5.63 8.35 20.59
N ASP A 183 -5.14 7.19 20.22
CA ASP A 183 -4.57 6.18 21.11
C ASP A 183 -3.05 6.33 21.33
N ALA A 184 -2.42 7.41 20.82
CA ALA A 184 -0.97 7.60 20.84
C ALA A 184 -0.37 7.43 22.26
N HIS A 185 -1.07 7.92 23.29
CA HIS A 185 -0.65 7.81 24.68
C HIS A 185 -0.57 6.35 25.18
N LYS A 186 -1.44 5.46 24.68
CA LYS A 186 -1.44 4.01 25.02
C LYS A 186 -0.13 3.33 24.61
N TYR A 187 0.47 3.80 23.52
CA TYR A 187 1.72 3.23 22.98
C TYR A 187 2.96 4.06 23.31
N GLY A 188 2.81 5.14 24.11
CA GLY A 188 3.89 6.06 24.41
C GLY A 188 4.43 6.78 23.16
N ILE A 189 3.58 6.96 22.14
CA ILE A 189 4.00 7.60 20.88
C ILE A 189 4.16 9.10 21.09
N VAL A 190 5.37 9.58 20.82
CA VAL A 190 5.70 11.00 20.69
C VAL A 190 5.95 11.31 19.22
N TYR A 191 5.38 12.40 18.73
CA TYR A 191 5.42 12.77 17.32
C TYR A 191 5.47 14.30 17.14
N ARG A 192 5.88 14.73 15.95
CA ARG A 192 5.92 16.17 15.62
C ARG A 192 4.53 16.78 15.63
N SER A 193 4.35 17.91 16.33
CA SER A 193 3.06 18.61 16.44
C SER A 193 2.60 19.26 15.12
N LYS A 194 3.56 19.54 14.20
CA LYS A 194 3.34 20.12 12.88
C LYS A 194 3.40 19.03 11.78
N PRO A 195 2.75 19.24 10.63
CA PRO A 195 2.89 18.33 9.49
C PRO A 195 4.37 18.07 9.16
N PRO A 196 4.69 16.83 8.78
CA PRO A 196 3.80 15.68 8.49
C PRO A 196 3.34 14.85 9.70
N TYR A 197 3.50 15.32 10.94
CA TYR A 197 3.12 14.63 12.19
C TYR A 197 3.87 13.30 12.40
N GLU A 198 5.10 13.25 11.96
CA GLU A 198 5.95 12.08 11.97
C GLU A 198 6.34 11.68 13.39
N ILE A 199 6.40 10.37 13.64
CA ILE A 199 6.85 9.80 14.92
C ILE A 199 8.28 10.25 15.24
N LEU A 200 8.52 10.50 16.54
CA LEU A 200 9.87 10.72 17.08
C LEU A 200 10.35 9.48 17.85
N TYR A 201 9.48 8.82 18.60
CA TYR A 201 9.70 7.55 19.28
C TYR A 201 8.39 7.00 19.84
N ASN A 202 8.41 5.74 20.27
CA ASN A 202 7.35 5.15 21.08
C ASN A 202 8.00 4.24 22.15
N LYS A 203 7.19 3.45 22.90
CA LYS A 203 7.71 2.56 23.93
C LYS A 203 8.49 1.35 23.38
N ASP A 204 8.36 1.05 22.09
CA ASP A 204 8.96 -0.12 21.45
C ASP A 204 10.23 0.25 20.65
N ILE A 205 10.30 1.48 20.07
CA ILE A 205 11.44 1.97 19.27
C ILE A 205 11.84 3.38 19.68
N SER A 206 13.14 3.61 19.87
CA SER A 206 13.71 4.90 20.27
C SER A 206 13.91 5.85 19.09
N TYR A 207 14.09 7.15 19.38
CA TYR A 207 14.43 8.16 18.37
C TYR A 207 15.73 7.84 17.63
N ARG A 208 16.74 7.33 18.35
CA ARG A 208 18.04 6.96 17.76
C ARG A 208 17.85 5.82 16.73
N GLU A 209 17.06 4.82 17.04
CA GLU A 209 16.79 3.69 16.13
C GLU A 209 16.02 4.14 14.89
N LEU A 210 15.02 5.03 15.04
CA LEU A 210 14.34 5.63 13.89
C LEU A 210 15.30 6.46 13.02
N CYS A 211 16.26 7.17 13.60
CA CYS A 211 17.29 7.88 12.84
C CYS A 211 18.22 6.92 12.08
N ILE A 212 18.54 5.75 12.65
CA ILE A 212 19.31 4.71 11.94
C ILE A 212 18.52 4.22 10.72
N LEU A 213 17.25 3.89 10.88
CA LEU A 213 16.37 3.49 9.78
C LEU A 213 16.25 4.58 8.72
N SER A 214 16.17 5.85 9.11
CA SER A 214 16.12 6.98 8.16
C SER A 214 17.42 7.16 7.35
N GLY A 215 18.52 6.60 7.80
CA GLY A 215 19.77 6.61 7.04
C GLY A 215 19.87 5.49 6.01
N ILE A 216 18.92 4.55 6.02
CA ILE A 216 18.83 3.41 5.09
C ILE A 216 17.74 3.65 4.04
N ALA A 217 16.74 4.50 4.35
CA ALA A 217 15.54 4.81 3.57
C ALA A 217 15.81 5.60 2.29
#